data_444aa028be3f5116e576f2709e95549f
#
_entry.id   444aa028be3f5116e576f2709e95549f
#
_cell.length_a   1.000
_cell.length_b   1.000
_cell.length_c   1.000
_cell.angle_alpha   90.00
_cell.angle_beta   90.00
_cell.angle_gamma   90.00
#
_symmetry.space_group_name_H-M   'P 1'
#
loop_
_entity.id
_entity.type
_entity.pdbx_description
1 polymer ?
#
loop_
_entity_poly.entity_id
_entity_poly.type
_entity_poly.pdbx_seq_one_letter_code
_entity_poly.pdbx_strand_id
1 'polypeptide(L)'
;MKNSILFVHPNASKKIYQGLSTSLSAIEPPIWAALLANHMRTKGYHNVNILDCEAENLSPEESANKVEDFDAKLTVFVVYGQQPSASSQNMQGVHDCLELIKQNNPKRKVLLTGLYPSAVSRKTMIDEKTDFVCQGEGPRTITALMQVSNLEEPTQLEKVPGLWYRDEGHIKFTKPAALISQDELHIELPGMAWDLLPMDKYRTSNWHAMSNNNIAQPFASLYTSLGCPFRCSFCCINAPFGNNNVENWEYGRNKFRYWDSNFIIKEFDKIHEMGIRN
;
A
#
# COMPACT_ATOMS: atom_id res chain seq x y z
N MET A 1 17.57 -5.75 -17.43
CA MET A 1 17.10 -4.91 -16.30
C MET A 1 16.19 -5.76 -15.43
N LYS A 2 16.39 -5.71 -14.11
CA LYS A 2 15.53 -6.45 -13.17
C LYS A 2 14.10 -5.93 -13.31
N ASN A 3 13.15 -6.82 -13.57
CA ASN A 3 11.73 -6.48 -13.73
C ASN A 3 10.98 -6.92 -12.49
N SER A 4 11.54 -6.57 -11.30
CA SER A 4 11.07 -6.98 -9.98
C SER A 4 10.50 -5.81 -9.18
N ILE A 5 9.46 -6.09 -8.41
CA ILE A 5 8.81 -5.11 -7.53
C ILE A 5 8.53 -5.75 -6.16
N LEU A 6 8.83 -5.00 -5.11
CA LEU A 6 8.56 -5.40 -3.73
C LEU A 6 7.57 -4.42 -3.11
N PHE A 7 6.42 -4.93 -2.68
CA PHE A 7 5.48 -4.18 -1.86
C PHE A 7 5.80 -4.40 -0.38
N VAL A 8 5.92 -3.33 0.38
CA VAL A 8 6.28 -3.38 1.79
C VAL A 8 5.16 -2.80 2.64
N HIS A 9 4.63 -3.59 3.56
CA HIS A 9 3.76 -3.11 4.63
C HIS A 9 4.65 -2.82 5.85
N PRO A 10 4.71 -1.55 6.33
CA PRO A 10 5.61 -1.18 7.42
C PRO A 10 5.12 -1.70 8.77
N ASN A 11 6.04 -1.91 9.71
CA ASN A 11 5.72 -2.22 11.11
C ASN A 11 5.89 -0.98 11.99
N ALA A 12 4.78 -0.45 12.50
CA ALA A 12 4.75 0.61 13.49
C ALA A 12 4.14 0.16 14.83
N SER A 13 3.74 -1.10 14.95
CA SER A 13 2.93 -1.63 16.05
C SER A 13 3.53 -1.39 17.44
N LYS A 14 4.84 -1.58 17.59
CA LYS A 14 5.54 -1.35 18.88
C LYS A 14 5.48 0.11 19.33
N LYS A 15 5.55 1.07 18.40
CA LYS A 15 5.46 2.50 18.71
C LYS A 15 4.03 2.94 18.98
N ILE A 16 3.06 2.37 18.26
CA ILE A 16 1.63 2.71 18.38
C ILE A 16 1.03 2.10 19.64
N TYR A 17 1.22 0.78 19.82
CA TYR A 17 0.54 0.00 20.87
C TYR A 17 1.42 -0.28 22.08
N GLN A 18 2.72 0.01 22.03
CA GLN A 18 3.68 -0.24 23.10
C GLN A 18 3.61 -1.69 23.63
N GLY A 19 3.46 -1.91 24.94
CA GLY A 19 3.35 -3.24 25.54
C GLY A 19 2.07 -4.02 25.16
N LEU A 20 1.06 -3.37 24.58
CA LEU A 20 -0.19 -4.01 24.17
C LEU A 20 -0.11 -4.63 22.76
N SER A 21 0.96 -4.35 22.00
CA SER A 21 1.13 -4.81 20.62
C SER A 21 1.19 -6.35 20.48
N THR A 22 1.58 -7.06 21.55
CA THR A 22 1.81 -8.51 21.47
C THR A 22 0.57 -9.35 21.71
N SER A 23 -0.40 -8.86 22.49
CA SER A 23 -1.51 -9.70 22.97
C SER A 23 -2.90 -9.17 22.61
N LEU A 24 -3.05 -7.86 22.41
CA LEU A 24 -4.37 -7.24 22.24
C LEU A 24 -4.57 -6.61 20.87
N SER A 25 -3.50 -6.36 20.10
CA SER A 25 -3.62 -5.81 18.75
C SER A 25 -3.99 -6.88 17.73
N ALA A 26 -4.84 -6.52 16.77
CA ALA A 26 -5.00 -7.29 15.56
C ALA A 26 -3.71 -7.22 14.72
N ILE A 27 -3.48 -8.23 13.90
CA ILE A 27 -2.54 -8.19 12.77
C ILE A 27 -3.37 -8.55 11.54
N GLU A 28 -3.59 -7.57 10.70
CA GLU A 28 -4.51 -7.70 9.57
C GLU A 28 -3.75 -7.75 8.25
N PRO A 29 -4.22 -8.53 7.25
CA PRO A 29 -3.55 -8.59 5.96
C PRO A 29 -3.53 -7.20 5.29
N PRO A 30 -2.40 -6.81 4.68
CA PRO A 30 -2.27 -5.53 3.97
C PRO A 30 -2.99 -5.59 2.61
N ILE A 31 -4.31 -5.48 2.63
CA ILE A 31 -5.20 -5.67 1.47
C ILE A 31 -4.76 -4.87 0.25
N TRP A 32 -4.36 -3.60 0.46
CA TRP A 32 -3.96 -2.77 -0.66
C TRP A 32 -2.64 -3.23 -1.29
N ALA A 33 -1.69 -3.73 -0.51
CA ALA A 33 -0.47 -4.33 -1.04
C ALA A 33 -0.79 -5.60 -1.85
N ALA A 34 -1.71 -6.43 -1.37
CA ALA A 34 -2.14 -7.62 -2.08
C ALA A 34 -2.89 -7.31 -3.40
N LEU A 35 -3.73 -6.28 -3.42
CA LEU A 35 -4.40 -5.80 -4.64
C LEU A 35 -3.38 -5.28 -5.66
N LEU A 36 -2.43 -4.44 -5.23
CA LEU A 36 -1.39 -3.90 -6.10
C LEU A 36 -0.46 -5.00 -6.63
N ALA A 37 -0.09 -5.96 -5.80
CA ALA A 37 0.75 -7.08 -6.22
C ALA A 37 0.05 -7.93 -7.30
N ASN A 38 -1.23 -8.23 -7.10
CA ASN A 38 -2.00 -8.98 -8.10
C ASN A 38 -2.22 -8.17 -9.39
N HIS A 39 -2.48 -6.86 -9.27
CA HIS A 39 -2.51 -5.97 -10.43
C HIS A 39 -1.21 -6.06 -11.25
N MET A 40 -0.06 -5.96 -10.61
CA MET A 40 1.22 -6.03 -11.32
C MET A 40 1.44 -7.38 -12.00
N ARG A 41 0.98 -8.48 -11.40
CA ARG A 41 1.02 -9.80 -12.04
C ARG A 41 0.18 -9.86 -13.32
N THR A 42 -1.01 -9.24 -13.33
CA THR A 42 -1.84 -9.17 -14.55
C THR A 42 -1.24 -8.31 -15.65
N LYS A 43 -0.34 -7.38 -15.30
CA LYS A 43 0.44 -6.58 -16.27
C LYS A 43 1.72 -7.31 -16.73
N GLY A 44 1.91 -8.59 -16.38
CA GLY A 44 3.02 -9.42 -16.84
C GLY A 44 4.29 -9.32 -16.00
N TYR A 45 4.25 -8.74 -14.82
CA TYR A 45 5.37 -8.75 -13.88
C TYR A 45 5.32 -10.03 -13.04
N HIS A 46 6.27 -10.94 -13.23
CA HIS A 46 6.29 -12.24 -12.53
C HIS A 46 7.12 -12.23 -11.25
N ASN A 47 8.09 -11.30 -11.13
CA ASN A 47 8.89 -11.14 -9.93
C ASN A 47 8.28 -10.05 -9.03
N VAL A 48 7.13 -10.39 -8.44
CA VAL A 48 6.37 -9.54 -7.52
C VAL A 48 6.29 -10.23 -6.17
N ASN A 49 6.62 -9.49 -5.10
CA ASN A 49 6.52 -10.01 -3.74
C ASN A 49 5.94 -8.98 -2.77
N ILE A 50 5.49 -9.45 -1.62
CA ILE A 50 5.01 -8.64 -0.50
C ILE A 50 5.88 -8.96 0.71
N LEU A 51 6.40 -7.91 1.37
CA LEU A 51 7.03 -8.00 2.68
C LEU A 51 6.11 -7.35 3.70
N ASP A 52 5.46 -8.16 4.52
CA ASP A 52 4.65 -7.69 5.63
C ASP A 52 5.49 -7.65 6.90
N CYS A 53 6.07 -6.47 7.16
CA CYS A 53 6.94 -6.28 8.32
C CYS A 53 6.18 -6.39 9.65
N GLU A 54 4.88 -6.06 9.68
CA GLU A 54 4.07 -6.17 10.88
C GLU A 54 3.74 -7.64 11.20
N ALA A 55 3.24 -8.39 10.23
CA ALA A 55 2.92 -9.80 10.40
C ALA A 55 4.16 -10.64 10.74
N GLU A 56 5.30 -10.31 10.16
CA GLU A 56 6.58 -10.96 10.47
C GLU A 56 7.25 -10.40 11.74
N ASN A 57 6.68 -9.38 12.38
CA ASN A 57 7.21 -8.70 13.58
C ASN A 57 8.66 -8.24 13.42
N LEU A 58 9.01 -7.74 12.24
CA LEU A 58 10.37 -7.32 11.92
C LEU A 58 10.71 -5.98 12.61
N SER A 59 11.97 -5.87 13.02
CA SER A 59 12.55 -4.56 13.35
C SER A 59 12.79 -3.72 12.08
N PRO A 60 13.04 -2.41 12.21
CA PRO A 60 13.43 -1.58 11.07
C PRO A 60 14.69 -2.10 10.35
N GLU A 61 15.68 -2.60 11.10
CA GLU A 61 16.92 -3.17 10.56
C GLU A 61 16.66 -4.46 9.78
N GLU A 62 15.87 -5.37 10.34
CA GLU A 62 15.49 -6.63 9.66
C GLU A 62 14.69 -6.34 8.39
N SER A 63 13.79 -5.37 8.46
CA SER A 63 12.99 -4.92 7.30
C SER A 63 13.87 -4.35 6.20
N ALA A 64 14.83 -3.48 6.54
CA ALA A 64 15.76 -2.90 5.58
C ALA A 64 16.65 -3.98 4.94
N ASN A 65 17.15 -4.93 5.70
CA ASN A 65 17.95 -6.05 5.18
C ASN A 65 17.15 -6.91 4.20
N LYS A 66 15.90 -7.27 4.52
CA LYS A 66 15.04 -8.04 3.61
C LYS A 66 14.72 -7.28 2.31
N VAL A 67 14.58 -5.95 2.37
CA VAL A 67 14.41 -5.10 1.18
C VAL A 67 15.65 -5.15 0.30
N GLU A 68 16.85 -5.11 0.89
CA GLU A 68 18.12 -5.21 0.14
C GLU A 68 18.31 -6.61 -0.45
N ASP A 69 18.00 -7.68 0.30
CA ASP A 69 18.12 -9.07 -0.16
C ASP A 69 17.22 -9.36 -1.37
N PHE A 70 16.01 -8.81 -1.40
CA PHE A 70 15.11 -8.97 -2.54
C PHE A 70 15.61 -8.22 -3.79
N ASP A 71 16.29 -7.11 -3.61
CA ASP A 71 16.92 -6.30 -4.64
C ASP A 71 15.97 -5.94 -5.81
N ALA A 72 14.82 -5.37 -5.46
CA ALA A 72 13.83 -4.95 -6.43
C ALA A 72 14.29 -3.78 -7.31
N LYS A 73 13.76 -3.70 -8.56
CA LYS A 73 13.84 -2.48 -9.38
C LYS A 73 13.14 -1.31 -8.66
N LEU A 74 12.01 -1.59 -8.04
CA LEU A 74 11.21 -0.62 -7.28
C LEU A 74 10.71 -1.25 -5.99
N THR A 75 10.98 -0.61 -4.87
CA THR A 75 10.38 -0.92 -3.56
C THR A 75 9.22 0.03 -3.32
N VAL A 76 8.04 -0.50 -3.00
CA VAL A 76 6.81 0.27 -2.81
C VAL A 76 6.31 0.09 -1.38
N PHE A 77 6.45 1.11 -0.54
CA PHE A 77 5.79 1.12 0.76
C PHE A 77 4.31 1.45 0.60
N VAL A 78 3.47 0.53 1.07
CA VAL A 78 2.02 0.63 0.99
C VAL A 78 1.48 1.07 2.35
N VAL A 79 1.26 2.37 2.50
CA VAL A 79 0.92 3.01 3.77
C VAL A 79 -0.59 3.19 3.89
N TYR A 80 -1.27 2.08 3.95
CA TYR A 80 -2.69 1.99 4.29
C TYR A 80 -2.83 1.48 5.73
N GLY A 81 -4.04 1.47 6.20
CA GLY A 81 -4.43 0.88 7.46
C GLY A 81 -5.93 0.60 7.39
N GLN A 82 -6.47 -0.12 8.35
CA GLN A 82 -7.90 -0.47 8.40
C GLN A 82 -8.80 0.77 8.57
N GLN A 83 -8.22 1.85 9.04
CA GLN A 83 -8.89 3.14 9.19
C GLN A 83 -7.94 4.26 8.76
N PRO A 84 -8.44 5.45 8.37
CA PRO A 84 -7.62 6.55 7.86
C PRO A 84 -6.48 6.99 8.78
N SER A 85 -6.72 7.03 10.10
CA SER A 85 -5.70 7.41 11.09
C SER A 85 -4.55 6.39 11.16
N ALA A 86 -4.78 5.12 10.91
CA ALA A 86 -3.75 4.08 10.91
C ALA A 86 -2.70 4.32 9.83
N SER A 87 -3.08 4.88 8.68
CA SER A 87 -2.11 5.27 7.65
C SER A 87 -1.11 6.31 8.15
N SER A 88 -1.58 7.31 8.91
CA SER A 88 -0.70 8.31 9.50
C SER A 88 0.24 7.72 10.57
N GLN A 89 -0.26 6.77 11.36
CA GLN A 89 0.52 6.08 12.38
C GLN A 89 1.60 5.18 11.76
N ASN A 90 1.28 4.50 10.66
CA ASN A 90 2.21 3.63 9.95
C ASN A 90 3.39 4.38 9.32
N MET A 91 3.27 5.70 9.10
CA MET A 91 4.39 6.53 8.62
C MET A 91 5.61 6.47 9.53
N GLN A 92 5.43 6.22 10.84
CA GLN A 92 6.58 6.09 11.73
C GLN A 92 7.43 4.84 11.40
N GLY A 93 6.79 3.72 11.07
CA GLY A 93 7.49 2.50 10.62
C GLY A 93 8.15 2.70 9.25
N VAL A 94 7.52 3.48 8.37
CA VAL A 94 8.12 3.87 7.09
C VAL A 94 9.39 4.68 7.33
N HIS A 95 9.32 5.73 8.15
CA HIS A 95 10.46 6.60 8.45
C HIS A 95 11.68 5.82 8.93
N ASP A 96 11.50 5.01 9.97
CA ASP A 96 12.60 4.23 10.57
C ASP A 96 13.24 3.26 9.54
N CYS A 97 12.41 2.60 8.72
CA CYS A 97 12.90 1.66 7.73
C CYS A 97 13.61 2.38 6.57
N LEU A 98 13.06 3.51 6.09
CA LEU A 98 13.63 4.30 5.00
C LEU A 98 15.00 4.88 5.33
N GLU A 99 15.18 5.38 6.57
CA GLU A 99 16.47 5.88 7.03
C GLU A 99 17.55 4.81 6.83
N LEU A 100 17.28 3.59 7.26
CA LEU A 100 18.22 2.46 7.17
C LEU A 100 18.43 2.01 5.72
N ILE A 101 17.36 1.88 4.93
CA ILE A 101 17.46 1.53 3.51
C ILE A 101 18.36 2.52 2.78
N LYS A 102 18.17 3.81 3.00
CA LYS A 102 18.96 4.85 2.32
C LYS A 102 20.36 5.00 2.86
N GLN A 103 20.62 4.63 4.12
CA GLN A 103 21.96 4.52 4.67
C GLN A 103 22.71 3.34 4.05
N ASN A 104 22.08 2.18 3.93
CA ASN A 104 22.68 0.97 3.37
C ASN A 104 22.87 1.09 1.84
N ASN A 105 21.86 1.59 1.15
CA ASN A 105 21.84 1.73 -0.30
C ASN A 105 21.15 3.01 -0.77
N PRO A 106 21.86 4.13 -0.90
CA PRO A 106 21.28 5.40 -1.36
C PRO A 106 20.62 5.33 -2.74
N LYS A 107 20.98 4.35 -3.57
CA LYS A 107 20.45 4.15 -4.92
C LYS A 107 19.18 3.33 -4.96
N ARG A 108 18.78 2.68 -3.87
CA ARG A 108 17.52 1.93 -3.79
C ARG A 108 16.34 2.83 -4.12
N LYS A 109 15.58 2.51 -5.17
CA LYS A 109 14.43 3.31 -5.57
C LYS A 109 13.21 2.93 -4.74
N VAL A 110 12.65 3.93 -4.06
CA VAL A 110 11.52 3.77 -3.15
C VAL A 110 10.38 4.70 -3.53
N LEU A 111 9.17 4.14 -3.60
CA LEU A 111 7.90 4.82 -3.77
C LEU A 111 7.06 4.66 -2.51
N LEU A 112 6.46 5.74 -2.04
CA LEU A 112 5.41 5.69 -1.02
C LEU A 112 4.03 5.84 -1.66
N THR A 113 3.08 4.98 -1.29
CA THR A 113 1.68 5.06 -1.70
C THR A 113 0.75 4.81 -0.51
N GLY A 114 -0.46 5.30 -0.56
CA GLY A 114 -1.44 5.09 0.51
C GLY A 114 -2.22 6.34 0.86
N LEU A 115 -2.99 6.28 1.96
CA LEU A 115 -3.87 7.37 2.36
C LEU A 115 -3.07 8.63 2.74
N TYR A 116 -2.13 8.50 3.68
CA TYR A 116 -1.30 9.64 4.11
C TYR A 116 -0.41 10.18 2.99
N PRO A 117 0.37 9.35 2.25
CA PRO A 117 1.17 9.85 1.14
C PRO A 117 0.36 10.56 0.06
N SER A 118 -0.84 10.08 -0.26
CA SER A 118 -1.73 10.76 -1.22
C SER A 118 -2.31 12.05 -0.66
N ALA A 119 -2.58 12.09 0.65
CA ALA A 119 -3.16 13.23 1.32
C ALA A 119 -2.22 14.43 1.37
N VAL A 120 -0.96 14.19 1.64
CA VAL A 120 0.06 15.22 1.88
C VAL A 120 1.35 14.92 1.11
N SER A 121 1.22 14.65 -0.18
CA SER A 121 2.31 14.16 -1.04
C SER A 121 3.56 15.05 -0.99
N ARG A 122 3.40 16.38 -1.05
CA ARG A 122 4.52 17.31 -0.97
C ARG A 122 5.23 17.24 0.39
N LYS A 123 4.45 17.18 1.48
CA LYS A 123 4.99 17.03 2.84
C LYS A 123 5.73 15.71 2.97
N THR A 124 5.16 14.61 2.47
CA THR A 124 5.81 13.30 2.45
C THR A 124 7.15 13.34 1.70
N MET A 125 7.21 14.02 0.54
CA MET A 125 8.48 14.20 -0.16
C MET A 125 9.50 15.03 0.61
N ILE A 126 9.07 15.97 1.47
CA ILE A 126 9.98 16.79 2.28
C ILE A 126 10.50 16.02 3.47
N ASP A 127 9.61 15.33 4.19
CA ASP A 127 9.91 14.72 5.47
C ASP A 127 10.62 13.36 5.34
N GLU A 128 10.39 12.65 4.22
CA GLU A 128 10.87 11.29 4.05
C GLU A 128 11.99 11.19 2.99
N LYS A 129 12.93 10.28 3.21
CA LYS A 129 14.00 9.97 2.26
C LYS A 129 13.52 9.09 1.10
N THR A 130 12.32 9.35 0.59
CA THR A 130 11.77 8.62 -0.55
C THR A 130 12.19 9.25 -1.87
N ASP A 131 12.29 8.46 -2.94
CA ASP A 131 12.52 8.98 -4.31
C ASP A 131 11.20 9.45 -4.92
N PHE A 132 10.09 8.75 -4.61
CA PHE A 132 8.80 8.93 -5.26
C PHE A 132 7.67 8.90 -4.25
N VAL A 133 6.60 9.64 -4.55
CA VAL A 133 5.30 9.50 -3.89
C VAL A 133 4.23 9.35 -4.96
N CYS A 134 3.37 8.35 -4.82
CA CYS A 134 2.19 8.18 -5.64
C CYS A 134 1.02 8.92 -5.02
N GLN A 135 0.51 9.93 -5.70
CA GLN A 135 -0.74 10.60 -5.37
C GLN A 135 -1.87 9.96 -6.16
N GLY A 136 -2.65 9.12 -5.50
CA GLY A 136 -3.75 8.38 -6.12
C GLY A 136 -3.80 6.91 -5.72
N GLU A 137 -4.53 6.13 -6.51
CA GLU A 137 -4.83 4.73 -6.21
C GLU A 137 -3.62 3.78 -6.30
N GLY A 138 -2.64 4.13 -7.10
CA GLY A 138 -1.43 3.31 -7.28
C GLY A 138 -1.34 2.55 -8.59
N PRO A 139 -2.32 1.75 -9.02
CA PRO A 139 -2.16 0.83 -10.16
C PRO A 139 -1.57 1.48 -11.42
N ARG A 140 -2.15 2.57 -11.89
CA ARG A 140 -1.71 3.27 -13.12
C ARG A 140 -0.33 3.92 -12.95
N THR A 141 -0.08 4.55 -11.81
CA THR A 141 1.20 5.20 -11.50
C THR A 141 2.33 4.18 -11.38
N ILE A 142 2.11 3.09 -10.64
CA ILE A 142 3.13 2.06 -10.42
C ILE A 142 3.44 1.33 -11.73
N THR A 143 2.40 0.99 -12.53
CA THR A 143 2.60 0.35 -13.84
C THR A 143 3.42 1.26 -14.76
N ALA A 144 3.06 2.55 -14.86
CA ALA A 144 3.79 3.49 -15.70
C ALA A 144 5.24 3.68 -15.21
N LEU A 145 5.46 3.77 -13.89
CA LEU A 145 6.81 3.91 -13.31
C LEU A 145 7.67 2.66 -13.58
N MET A 146 7.09 1.46 -13.52
CA MET A 146 7.81 0.22 -13.83
C MET A 146 8.21 0.11 -15.31
N GLN A 147 7.50 0.80 -16.21
CA GLN A 147 7.84 0.88 -17.64
C GLN A 147 8.96 1.86 -17.95
N VAL A 148 9.28 2.77 -17.03
CA VAL A 148 10.42 3.69 -17.14
C VAL A 148 11.72 2.89 -17.18
N SER A 149 12.55 3.13 -18.19
CA SER A 149 13.83 2.41 -18.36
C SER A 149 14.89 2.88 -17.36
N ASN A 150 14.91 4.17 -17.07
CA ASN A 150 15.81 4.78 -16.09
C ASN A 150 15.02 5.65 -15.11
N LEU A 151 14.91 5.18 -13.86
CA LEU A 151 14.20 5.85 -12.78
C LEU A 151 14.92 7.12 -12.24
N GLU A 152 16.04 7.51 -12.84
CA GLU A 152 16.77 8.73 -12.55
C GLU A 152 16.61 9.79 -13.66
N GLU A 153 15.87 9.46 -14.73
CA GLU A 153 15.73 10.31 -15.90
C GLU A 153 14.45 11.15 -15.82
N PRO A 154 14.51 12.47 -15.52
CA PRO A 154 13.34 13.31 -15.31
C PRO A 154 12.39 13.34 -16.51
N THR A 155 12.90 13.33 -17.74
CA THR A 155 12.10 13.36 -18.97
C THR A 155 11.22 12.12 -19.15
N GLN A 156 11.59 11.00 -18.53
CA GLN A 156 10.78 9.79 -18.49
C GLN A 156 9.77 9.86 -17.33
N LEU A 157 10.19 10.38 -16.17
CA LEU A 157 9.35 10.52 -14.99
C LEU A 157 8.17 11.49 -15.19
N GLU A 158 8.36 12.55 -15.95
CA GLU A 158 7.32 13.51 -16.30
C GLU A 158 6.09 12.89 -17.00
N LYS A 159 6.27 11.72 -17.62
CA LYS A 159 5.22 10.97 -18.31
C LYS A 159 4.43 10.02 -17.40
N VAL A 160 4.89 9.80 -16.18
CA VAL A 160 4.25 8.90 -15.21
C VAL A 160 3.12 9.66 -14.51
N PRO A 161 1.85 9.27 -14.65
CA PRO A 161 0.74 10.01 -14.06
C PRO A 161 0.70 9.83 -12.53
N GLY A 162 0.34 10.89 -11.81
CA GLY A 162 0.16 10.88 -10.35
C GLY A 162 1.46 10.70 -9.56
N LEU A 163 2.60 11.05 -10.15
CA LEU A 163 3.91 10.89 -9.54
C LEU A 163 4.43 12.21 -8.96
N TRP A 164 4.94 12.15 -7.75
CA TRP A 164 5.82 13.15 -7.15
C TRP A 164 7.24 12.60 -7.16
N TYR A 165 8.22 13.42 -7.54
CA TYR A 165 9.63 13.03 -7.66
C TYR A 165 10.56 14.23 -7.44
N ARG A 166 11.88 13.96 -7.35
CA ARG A 166 12.89 15.01 -7.24
C ARG A 166 13.63 15.19 -8.57
N ASP A 167 13.88 16.42 -8.94
CA ASP A 167 14.70 16.79 -10.07
C ASP A 167 15.56 17.97 -9.68
N GLU A 168 16.88 17.81 -9.77
CA GLU A 168 17.88 18.82 -9.35
C GLU A 168 17.60 19.43 -7.96
N GLY A 169 17.16 18.61 -7.01
CA GLY A 169 16.83 19.02 -5.65
C GLY A 169 15.43 19.64 -5.50
N HIS A 170 14.72 19.88 -6.59
CA HIS A 170 13.36 20.41 -6.56
C HIS A 170 12.31 19.30 -6.56
N ILE A 171 11.25 19.49 -5.78
CA ILE A 171 10.11 18.57 -5.78
C ILE A 171 9.20 18.95 -6.94
N LYS A 172 9.02 18.01 -7.85
CA LYS A 172 8.12 18.10 -9.01
C LYS A 172 6.97 17.10 -8.88
N PHE A 173 5.91 17.36 -9.62
CA PHE A 173 4.76 16.45 -9.70
C PHE A 173 4.18 16.43 -11.11
N THR A 174 3.51 15.37 -11.44
CA THR A 174 2.89 15.13 -12.75
C THR A 174 1.37 15.27 -12.68
N LYS A 175 0.72 15.25 -13.85
CA LYS A 175 -0.75 15.23 -13.90
C LYS A 175 -1.31 14.04 -13.11
N PRO A 176 -2.41 14.22 -12.37
CA PRO A 176 -3.04 13.12 -11.65
C PRO A 176 -3.34 11.92 -12.55
N ALA A 177 -3.16 10.71 -12.01
CA ALA A 177 -3.61 9.51 -12.69
C ALA A 177 -5.14 9.48 -12.76
N ALA A 178 -5.70 9.00 -13.87
CA ALA A 178 -7.13 8.76 -13.95
C ALA A 178 -7.52 7.68 -12.92
N LEU A 179 -8.66 7.87 -12.26
CA LEU A 179 -9.22 6.85 -11.38
C LEU A 179 -9.63 5.61 -12.19
N ILE A 180 -9.51 4.46 -11.57
CA ILE A 180 -10.10 3.22 -12.10
C ILE A 180 -11.63 3.41 -12.08
N SER A 181 -12.28 3.25 -13.22
CA SER A 181 -13.74 3.34 -13.31
C SER A 181 -14.42 2.13 -12.65
N GLN A 182 -15.73 2.22 -12.44
CA GLN A 182 -16.52 1.10 -11.92
C GLN A 182 -16.37 -0.15 -12.82
N ASP A 183 -16.39 0.05 -14.13
CA ASP A 183 -16.33 -1.06 -15.10
C ASP A 183 -14.93 -1.67 -15.23
N GLU A 184 -13.89 -0.89 -14.92
CA GLU A 184 -12.50 -1.35 -14.92
C GLU A 184 -12.08 -2.01 -13.60
N LEU A 185 -12.87 -1.85 -12.53
CA LEU A 185 -12.43 -2.22 -11.17
C LEU A 185 -12.00 -3.69 -11.06
N HIS A 186 -12.78 -4.61 -11.60
CA HIS A 186 -12.50 -6.04 -11.55
C HIS A 186 -11.39 -6.48 -12.54
N ILE A 187 -11.04 -5.62 -13.51
CA ILE A 187 -9.95 -5.85 -14.47
C ILE A 187 -8.62 -5.34 -13.88
N GLU A 188 -8.64 -4.12 -13.36
CA GLU A 188 -7.43 -3.47 -12.83
C GLU A 188 -7.08 -3.93 -11.42
N LEU A 189 -8.06 -4.31 -10.61
CA LEU A 189 -7.89 -4.86 -9.27
C LEU A 189 -8.62 -6.22 -9.17
N PRO A 190 -8.04 -7.28 -9.76
CA PRO A 190 -8.70 -8.58 -9.96
C PRO A 190 -8.70 -9.49 -8.74
N GLY A 191 -8.63 -8.94 -7.55
CA GLY A 191 -8.55 -9.65 -6.27
C GLY A 191 -7.16 -9.59 -5.66
N MET A 192 -7.02 -10.21 -4.49
CA MET A 192 -5.83 -10.17 -3.68
C MET A 192 -4.83 -11.28 -4.05
N ALA A 193 -3.54 -10.97 -3.93
CA ALA A 193 -2.45 -11.95 -4.05
C ALA A 193 -2.25 -12.66 -2.69
N TRP A 194 -3.24 -13.46 -2.27
CA TRP A 194 -3.23 -14.15 -0.97
C TRP A 194 -2.01 -15.05 -0.78
N ASP A 195 -1.53 -15.64 -1.86
CA ASP A 195 -0.38 -16.54 -1.89
C ASP A 195 0.96 -15.85 -1.55
N LEU A 196 1.00 -14.52 -1.57
CA LEU A 196 2.18 -13.73 -1.18
C LEU A 196 2.13 -13.28 0.28
N LEU A 197 1.08 -13.62 1.01
CA LEU A 197 0.86 -13.16 2.38
C LEU A 197 1.10 -14.30 3.37
N PRO A 198 1.71 -14.02 4.55
CA PRO A 198 1.88 -15.00 5.62
C PRO A 198 0.57 -15.23 6.37
N MET A 199 -0.40 -15.92 5.73
CA MET A 199 -1.79 -16.04 6.19
C MET A 199 -1.96 -16.67 7.57
N ASP A 200 -1.00 -17.47 8.00
CA ASP A 200 -0.96 -18.09 9.33
C ASP A 200 -0.66 -17.10 10.47
N LYS A 201 -0.15 -15.91 10.15
CA LYS A 201 0.22 -14.88 11.13
C LYS A 201 -0.88 -13.87 11.41
N TYR A 202 -1.87 -13.78 10.53
CA TYR A 202 -2.95 -12.80 10.70
C TYR A 202 -3.93 -13.25 11.78
N ARG A 203 -4.31 -12.29 12.63
CA ARG A 203 -5.27 -12.49 13.71
C ARG A 203 -6.15 -11.28 13.87
N THR A 204 -7.42 -11.50 14.17
CA THR A 204 -8.33 -10.41 14.56
C THR A 204 -8.14 -10.04 16.03
N SER A 205 -8.63 -8.86 16.41
CA SER A 205 -8.74 -8.49 17.82
C SER A 205 -9.85 -9.30 18.49
N ASN A 206 -9.76 -9.47 19.83
CA ASN A 206 -10.77 -10.15 20.61
C ASN A 206 -12.19 -9.56 20.49
N TRP A 207 -12.30 -8.30 20.04
CA TRP A 207 -13.59 -7.64 19.78
C TRP A 207 -14.35 -8.23 18.60
N HIS A 208 -13.64 -8.76 17.61
CA HIS A 208 -14.23 -9.32 16.39
C HIS A 208 -14.30 -10.84 16.42
N ALA A 209 -13.54 -11.49 17.29
CA ALA A 209 -13.57 -12.93 17.49
C ALA A 209 -14.52 -13.30 18.64
N MET A 210 -15.81 -13.04 18.46
CA MET A 210 -16.84 -13.43 19.45
C MET A 210 -17.17 -14.93 19.39
N SER A 211 -16.32 -15.77 18.86
CA SER A 211 -16.53 -17.21 18.87
C SER A 211 -16.15 -17.80 20.23
N ASN A 212 -16.94 -18.76 20.70
CA ASN A 212 -16.76 -19.47 21.97
C ASN A 212 -15.40 -20.18 22.13
N ASN A 213 -14.54 -20.16 21.11
CA ASN A 213 -13.29 -20.93 21.06
C ASN A 213 -12.03 -20.07 21.11
N ASN A 214 -12.10 -18.75 21.30
CA ASN A 214 -10.95 -17.82 21.32
C ASN A 214 -9.99 -17.96 20.11
N ILE A 215 -10.47 -18.45 18.98
CA ILE A 215 -9.64 -18.63 17.78
C ILE A 215 -9.70 -17.35 16.99
N ALA A 216 -8.76 -16.44 17.27
CA ALA A 216 -8.61 -15.17 16.58
C ALA A 216 -7.81 -15.28 15.26
N GLN A 217 -7.28 -16.46 14.94
CA GLN A 217 -6.46 -16.72 13.76
C GLN A 217 -6.63 -18.18 13.26
N PRO A 218 -6.37 -18.46 11.98
CA PRO A 218 -6.04 -17.45 10.96
C PRO A 218 -7.23 -16.56 10.63
N PHE A 219 -6.91 -15.32 10.20
CA PHE A 219 -7.89 -14.29 9.91
C PHE A 219 -7.64 -13.70 8.52
N ALA A 220 -8.72 -13.34 7.81
CA ALA A 220 -8.64 -12.56 6.60
C ALA A 220 -9.68 -11.44 6.58
N SER A 221 -9.34 -10.33 5.96
CA SER A 221 -10.25 -9.25 5.63
C SER A 221 -10.16 -8.94 4.15
N LEU A 222 -11.21 -8.37 3.57
CA LEU A 222 -11.21 -7.93 2.18
C LEU A 222 -12.03 -6.66 2.01
N TYR A 223 -11.72 -5.88 0.98
CA TYR A 223 -12.54 -4.75 0.57
C TYR A 223 -13.64 -5.22 -0.39
N THR A 224 -14.85 -4.78 -0.13
CA THR A 224 -15.98 -4.96 -1.04
C THR A 224 -16.25 -3.73 -1.89
N SER A 225 -15.66 -2.60 -1.49
CA SER A 225 -15.82 -1.31 -2.14
C SER A 225 -14.62 -0.41 -1.92
N LEU A 226 -14.49 0.62 -2.76
CA LEU A 226 -13.47 1.67 -2.67
C LEU A 226 -14.11 3.04 -2.56
N GLY A 227 -13.46 3.91 -1.77
CA GLY A 227 -13.91 5.26 -1.51
C GLY A 227 -14.95 5.32 -0.38
N CYS A 228 -15.38 6.53 -0.08
CA CYS A 228 -16.37 6.80 0.95
C CYS A 228 -17.31 7.91 0.47
N PRO A 229 -18.63 7.79 0.61
CA PRO A 229 -19.58 8.82 0.17
C PRO A 229 -19.55 10.08 1.06
N PHE A 230 -18.97 9.97 2.27
CA PHE A 230 -18.93 11.07 3.23
C PHE A 230 -17.71 11.97 3.02
N ARG A 231 -17.80 13.20 3.53
CA ARG A 231 -16.77 14.24 3.43
C ARG A 231 -16.40 14.79 4.82
N CYS A 232 -16.05 13.89 5.73
CA CYS A 232 -15.67 14.28 7.08
C CYS A 232 -14.38 15.11 7.04
N SER A 233 -14.39 16.28 7.66
CA SER A 233 -13.28 17.26 7.60
C SER A 233 -11.94 16.75 8.19
N PHE A 234 -11.99 15.75 9.04
CA PHE A 234 -10.84 15.14 9.69
C PHE A 234 -10.32 13.86 8.98
N CYS A 235 -11.00 13.41 7.91
CA CYS A 235 -10.76 12.08 7.35
C CYS A 235 -10.07 12.15 5.99
N CYS A 236 -8.97 11.42 5.82
CA CYS A 236 -8.22 11.36 4.57
C CYS A 236 -8.56 10.13 3.70
N ILE A 237 -9.63 9.37 4.01
CA ILE A 237 -9.95 8.11 3.29
C ILE A 237 -10.12 8.30 1.78
N ASN A 238 -10.56 9.48 1.37
CA ASN A 238 -10.79 9.78 -0.04
C ASN A 238 -9.56 10.35 -0.76
N ALA A 239 -8.45 10.55 -0.07
CA ALA A 239 -7.26 11.15 -0.66
C ALA A 239 -6.77 10.45 -1.93
N PRO A 240 -6.67 9.10 -1.99
CA PRO A 240 -6.27 8.40 -3.21
C PRO A 240 -7.38 8.31 -4.27
N PHE A 241 -8.64 8.55 -3.90
CA PHE A 241 -9.82 8.28 -4.73
C PHE A 241 -10.49 9.55 -5.26
N GLY A 242 -9.88 10.71 -5.13
CA GLY A 242 -10.38 11.98 -5.62
C GLY A 242 -9.73 12.42 -6.93
N ASN A 243 -10.44 13.18 -7.76
CA ASN A 243 -9.84 13.95 -8.84
C ASN A 243 -9.14 15.18 -8.24
N ASN A 244 -8.03 14.94 -7.56
CA ASN A 244 -7.36 16.00 -6.81
C ASN A 244 -6.64 16.94 -7.74
N ASN A 245 -7.02 18.23 -7.67
CA ASN A 245 -6.16 19.27 -8.17
C ASN A 245 -4.95 19.34 -7.23
N VAL A 246 -3.75 19.26 -7.77
CA VAL A 246 -2.50 19.02 -7.05
C VAL A 246 -2.19 20.09 -6.00
N GLU A 247 -2.71 21.31 -6.17
CA GLU A 247 -2.44 22.46 -5.30
C GLU A 247 -3.55 22.78 -4.30
N ASN A 248 -4.77 22.40 -4.59
CA ASN A 248 -5.92 22.64 -3.73
C ASN A 248 -6.67 21.35 -3.49
N TRP A 249 -6.78 20.94 -2.24
CA TRP A 249 -7.61 19.87 -1.74
C TRP A 249 -9.10 20.18 -1.99
N GLU A 250 -9.49 20.32 -3.23
CA GLU A 250 -10.89 20.15 -3.57
C GLU A 250 -11.16 18.66 -3.58
N TYR A 251 -11.81 18.20 -2.52
CA TYR A 251 -12.41 16.88 -2.47
C TYR A 251 -13.26 16.68 -3.71
N GLY A 252 -12.68 16.09 -4.75
CA GLY A 252 -13.41 15.69 -5.94
C GLY A 252 -14.65 14.89 -5.53
N ARG A 253 -15.64 14.80 -6.38
CA ARG A 253 -16.79 13.94 -6.12
C ARG A 253 -16.28 12.51 -6.00
N ASN A 254 -16.23 11.99 -4.77
CA ASN A 254 -15.81 10.64 -4.50
C ASN A 254 -16.70 9.69 -5.25
N LYS A 255 -16.12 8.97 -6.19
CA LYS A 255 -16.82 7.88 -6.84
C LYS A 255 -16.67 6.66 -5.93
N PHE A 256 -17.72 6.39 -5.15
CA PHE A 256 -17.87 5.12 -4.50
C PHE A 256 -17.99 4.04 -5.56
N ARG A 257 -17.15 3.01 -5.49
CA ARG A 257 -17.10 1.89 -6.43
C ARG A 257 -17.09 0.60 -5.64
N TYR A 258 -17.63 -0.45 -6.22
CA TYR A 258 -17.76 -1.74 -5.55
C TYR A 258 -17.52 -2.88 -6.55
N TRP A 259 -16.96 -3.96 -6.05
CA TRP A 259 -16.91 -5.21 -6.79
C TRP A 259 -18.28 -5.87 -6.78
N ASP A 260 -18.60 -6.58 -7.84
CA ASP A 260 -19.85 -7.33 -7.90
C ASP A 260 -19.85 -8.52 -6.92
N SER A 261 -21.04 -9.03 -6.61
CA SER A 261 -21.22 -10.10 -5.63
C SER A 261 -20.51 -11.41 -6.04
N ASN A 262 -20.46 -11.72 -7.33
CA ASN A 262 -19.80 -12.94 -7.81
C ASN A 262 -18.29 -12.86 -7.60
N PHE A 263 -17.71 -11.68 -7.80
CA PHE A 263 -16.30 -11.45 -7.51
C PHE A 263 -16.02 -11.65 -6.01
N ILE A 264 -16.83 -11.06 -5.15
CA ILE A 264 -16.67 -11.17 -3.69
C ILE A 264 -16.80 -12.61 -3.22
N ILE A 265 -17.79 -13.34 -3.73
CA ILE A 265 -17.97 -14.77 -3.42
C ILE A 265 -16.73 -15.58 -3.80
N LYS A 266 -16.15 -15.34 -4.99
CA LYS A 266 -14.90 -16.01 -5.40
C LYS A 266 -13.72 -15.71 -4.50
N GLU A 267 -13.62 -14.49 -3.97
CA GLU A 267 -12.56 -14.17 -3.00
C GLU A 267 -12.81 -14.90 -1.66
N PHE A 268 -14.06 -15.02 -1.21
CA PHE A 268 -14.40 -15.84 -0.04
C PHE A 268 -14.08 -17.32 -0.27
N ASP A 269 -14.38 -17.86 -1.46
CA ASP A 269 -14.04 -19.25 -1.78
C ASP A 269 -12.53 -19.50 -1.68
N LYS A 270 -11.70 -18.60 -2.23
CA LYS A 270 -10.24 -18.67 -2.09
C LYS A 270 -9.78 -18.67 -0.63
N ILE A 271 -10.31 -17.76 0.18
CA ILE A 271 -10.01 -17.66 1.62
C ILE A 271 -10.43 -18.97 2.32
N HIS A 272 -11.61 -19.50 1.97
CA HIS A 272 -12.12 -20.75 2.52
C HIS A 272 -11.24 -21.95 2.15
N GLU A 273 -10.78 -22.05 0.89
CA GLU A 273 -9.87 -23.09 0.40
C GLU A 273 -8.53 -23.08 1.14
N MET A 274 -8.07 -21.90 1.57
CA MET A 274 -6.88 -21.73 2.40
C MET A 274 -7.09 -22.14 3.87
N GLY A 275 -8.28 -22.62 4.25
CA GLY A 275 -8.60 -23.05 5.60
C GLY A 275 -8.97 -21.94 6.58
N ILE A 276 -9.10 -20.70 6.12
CA ILE A 276 -9.46 -19.57 6.97
C ILE A 276 -10.96 -19.52 7.18
N ARG A 277 -11.36 -19.27 8.42
CA ARG A 277 -12.77 -19.30 8.86
C ARG A 277 -13.21 -18.03 9.62
N ASN A 278 -12.29 -17.07 9.81
CA ASN A 278 -12.54 -15.82 10.52
C ASN A 278 -12.33 -14.64 9.60
#